data_aeabd7564bf238f201a0d5ee8837ff10
#
_entry.id   aeabd7564bf238f201a0d5ee8837ff10
#
_cell.length_a   1.000
_cell.length_b   1.000
_cell.length_c   1.000
_cell.angle_alpha   90.00
_cell.angle_beta   90.00
_cell.angle_gamma   90.00
#
_symmetry.space_group_name_H-M   'P 1'
#
loop_
_entity.id
_entity.type
_entity.pdbx_description
1 polymer ?
#
loop_
_entity_poly.entity_id
_entity_poly.type
_entity_poly.pdbx_seq_one_letter_code
_entity_poly.pdbx_strand_id
1 'polypeptide(L)'
;METRMEGPGDYFATSEAYEVVDGDTFRAVIDGEKTRVRIMGINSPESGGYREEEDWGAEAKAYAKRKLEGRTVHLFTDPGDPIYDQYDRLLAHVVMENGMNYAVLAVAEGMAECYILRHQELVIGDTLRKAERLAKAEKRGMWAAAALD
;
A
#
# COMPACT_ATOMS: atom_id res chain seq x y z
N MET A 1 17.28 -2.81 -27.26
CA MET A 1 17.70 -2.35 -25.94
C MET A 1 16.54 -2.49 -24.97
N GLU A 2 16.74 -3.26 -23.93
CA GLU A 2 15.69 -3.46 -22.93
C GLU A 2 15.49 -2.21 -22.10
N THR A 3 14.25 -1.79 -21.96
CA THR A 3 13.89 -0.70 -21.07
C THR A 3 13.63 -1.28 -19.68
N ARG A 4 14.46 -0.91 -18.73
CA ARG A 4 14.28 -1.35 -17.36
C ARG A 4 13.23 -0.48 -16.68
N MET A 5 12.26 -1.11 -16.03
CA MET A 5 11.29 -0.38 -15.24
C MET A 5 11.97 0.13 -13.96
N GLU A 6 11.95 1.44 -13.77
CA GLU A 6 12.52 2.06 -12.59
C GLU A 6 11.42 2.33 -11.57
N GLY A 7 11.75 2.13 -10.30
CA GLY A 7 10.82 2.35 -9.22
C GLY A 7 11.48 2.19 -7.86
N PRO A 8 10.68 2.13 -6.81
CA PRO A 8 11.18 2.00 -5.43
C PRO A 8 11.66 0.58 -5.17
N GLY A 9 12.96 0.36 -5.26
CA GLY A 9 13.55 -0.96 -5.04
C GLY A 9 13.67 -1.76 -6.34
N ASP A 10 13.51 -3.07 -6.22
CA ASP A 10 13.74 -4.01 -7.31
C ASP A 10 12.44 -4.39 -8.01
N TYR A 11 12.40 -4.21 -9.33
CA TYR A 11 11.23 -4.60 -10.10
C TYR A 11 10.96 -6.09 -9.96
N PHE A 12 9.71 -6.45 -9.68
CA PHE A 12 9.31 -7.85 -9.50
C PHE A 12 8.32 -8.33 -10.56
N ALA A 13 7.22 -7.59 -10.75
CA ALA A 13 6.18 -8.02 -11.69
C ALA A 13 5.22 -6.88 -12.02
N THR A 14 4.52 -7.03 -13.14
CA THR A 14 3.40 -6.16 -13.51
C THR A 14 2.16 -7.02 -13.62
N SER A 15 1.08 -6.62 -13.00
CA SER A 15 -0.14 -7.42 -12.94
C SER A 15 -1.36 -6.54 -12.74
N GLU A 16 -2.54 -7.11 -12.98
CA GLU A 16 -3.79 -6.48 -12.60
C GLU A 16 -4.08 -6.78 -11.13
N ALA A 17 -4.44 -5.74 -10.38
CA ALA A 17 -4.98 -5.91 -9.03
C ALA A 17 -6.45 -6.30 -9.18
N TYR A 18 -6.75 -7.59 -9.24
CA TYR A 18 -8.09 -8.03 -9.61
C TYR A 18 -9.10 -7.94 -8.47
N GLU A 19 -8.65 -7.92 -7.23
CA GLU A 19 -9.54 -7.81 -6.08
C GLU A 19 -8.83 -7.10 -4.92
N VAL A 20 -9.45 -6.05 -4.41
CA VAL A 20 -8.94 -5.39 -3.20
C VAL A 20 -9.56 -6.08 -1.99
N VAL A 21 -8.70 -6.47 -1.05
CA VAL A 21 -9.12 -7.12 0.21
C VAL A 21 -9.31 -6.08 1.30
N ASP A 22 -8.34 -5.17 1.41
CA ASP A 22 -8.35 -4.09 2.40
C ASP A 22 -7.57 -2.90 1.84
N GLY A 23 -7.49 -1.82 2.59
CA GLY A 23 -6.75 -0.64 2.14
C GLY A 23 -5.27 -0.86 1.91
N ASP A 24 -4.70 -1.94 2.43
CA ASP A 24 -3.29 -2.28 2.31
C ASP A 24 -3.02 -3.65 1.69
N THR A 25 -4.05 -4.34 1.19
CA THR A 25 -3.91 -5.71 0.66
C THR A 25 -4.82 -5.93 -0.53
N PHE A 26 -4.27 -6.52 -1.59
CA PHE A 26 -5.05 -6.89 -2.76
C PHE A 26 -4.56 -8.22 -3.32
N ARG A 27 -5.31 -8.76 -4.29
CA ARG A 27 -4.97 -10.00 -4.99
C ARG A 27 -4.59 -9.72 -6.42
N ALA A 28 -3.55 -10.41 -6.89
CA ALA A 28 -3.05 -10.33 -8.25
C ALA A 28 -2.71 -11.73 -8.75
N VAL A 29 -2.53 -11.89 -10.05
CA VAL A 29 -2.06 -13.15 -10.63
C VAL A 29 -0.63 -12.92 -11.09
N ILE A 30 0.31 -13.65 -10.48
CA ILE A 30 1.74 -13.51 -10.78
C ILE A 30 2.27 -14.87 -11.21
N ASP A 31 2.81 -14.93 -12.42
CA ASP A 31 3.28 -16.19 -13.03
C ASP A 31 2.22 -17.28 -13.00
N GLY A 32 0.97 -16.90 -13.27
CA GLY A 32 -0.15 -17.83 -13.30
C GLY A 32 -0.73 -18.21 -11.94
N GLU A 33 -0.17 -17.69 -10.86
CA GLU A 33 -0.63 -18.00 -9.51
C GLU A 33 -1.35 -16.82 -8.85
N LYS A 34 -2.48 -17.11 -8.21
CA LYS A 34 -3.20 -16.13 -7.41
C LYS A 34 -2.37 -15.80 -6.18
N THR A 35 -2.03 -14.53 -6.03
CA THR A 35 -1.09 -14.06 -5.02
C THR A 35 -1.72 -12.92 -4.24
N ARG A 36 -1.65 -13.00 -2.91
CA ARG A 36 -2.01 -11.85 -2.06
C ARG A 36 -0.81 -10.93 -2.00
N VAL A 37 -1.06 -9.63 -2.20
CA VAL A 37 -0.03 -8.60 -2.14
C VAL A 37 -0.29 -7.71 -0.93
N ARG A 38 0.68 -7.65 -0.02
CA ARG A 38 0.66 -6.76 1.13
C ARG A 38 1.50 -5.54 0.77
N ILE A 39 0.86 -4.39 0.74
CA ILE A 39 1.52 -3.15 0.35
C ILE A 39 2.47 -2.71 1.46
N MET A 40 3.72 -2.47 1.10
CA MET A 40 4.76 -2.13 2.07
C MET A 40 4.66 -0.69 2.55
N GLY A 41 5.04 -0.52 3.81
CA GLY A 41 5.21 0.80 4.41
C GLY A 41 3.95 1.40 5.02
N ILE A 42 2.81 0.76 4.85
CA ILE A 42 1.55 1.29 5.36
C ILE A 42 0.74 0.26 6.14
N ASN A 43 -0.17 0.76 6.96
CA ASN A 43 -1.18 -0.03 7.61
C ASN A 43 -2.49 0.73 7.48
N SER A 44 -3.51 0.11 6.88
CA SER A 44 -4.82 0.72 6.75
C SER A 44 -5.75 0.23 7.86
N PRO A 45 -6.78 1.02 8.21
CA PRO A 45 -7.79 0.53 9.14
C PRO A 45 -8.48 -0.72 8.60
N GLU A 46 -8.79 -1.67 9.48
CA GLU A 46 -9.45 -2.91 9.11
C GLU A 46 -10.86 -2.66 8.61
N SER A 47 -11.25 -3.31 7.53
CA SER A 47 -12.56 -3.12 6.90
C SER A 47 -13.61 -4.14 7.32
N GLY A 48 -13.29 -5.00 8.30
CA GLY A 48 -14.21 -6.04 8.77
C GLY A 48 -13.79 -7.43 8.30
N GLY A 49 -14.76 -8.26 7.92
CA GLY A 49 -14.50 -9.66 7.61
C GLY A 49 -14.61 -10.48 8.90
N TYR A 50 -13.62 -11.30 9.22
CA TYR A 50 -13.60 -12.03 10.49
C TYR A 50 -12.96 -11.22 11.63
N ARG A 51 -12.44 -10.04 11.34
CA ARG A 51 -11.95 -9.09 12.33
C ARG A 51 -12.99 -7.98 12.50
N GLU A 52 -12.98 -7.35 13.67
CA GLU A 52 -13.84 -6.21 13.91
C GLU A 52 -13.44 -5.04 13.00
N GLU A 53 -14.43 -4.38 12.40
CA GLU A 53 -14.20 -3.22 11.57
C GLU A 53 -13.70 -2.05 12.41
N GLU A 54 -12.61 -1.43 11.97
CA GLU A 54 -12.08 -0.23 12.61
C GLU A 54 -12.69 1.02 11.97
N ASP A 55 -12.66 2.13 12.70
CA ASP A 55 -13.05 3.43 12.15
C ASP A 55 -12.23 3.69 10.90
N TRP A 56 -12.88 4.18 9.84
CA TRP A 56 -12.27 4.44 8.54
C TRP A 56 -11.90 3.18 7.73
N GLY A 57 -12.21 1.99 8.24
CA GLY A 57 -11.93 0.76 7.50
C GLY A 57 -12.65 0.69 6.17
N ALA A 58 -13.96 1.00 6.16
CA ALA A 58 -14.75 0.99 4.93
C ALA A 58 -14.26 2.06 3.94
N GLU A 59 -13.91 3.24 4.42
CA GLU A 59 -13.43 4.34 3.60
C GLU A 59 -12.06 4.00 2.98
N ALA A 60 -11.16 3.41 3.76
CA ALA A 60 -9.84 3.01 3.27
C ALA A 60 -9.96 1.92 2.20
N LYS A 61 -10.84 0.94 2.41
CA LYS A 61 -11.08 -0.12 1.43
C LYS A 61 -11.67 0.45 0.14
N ALA A 62 -12.66 1.35 0.26
CA ALA A 62 -13.28 1.98 -0.91
C ALA A 62 -12.26 2.81 -1.69
N TYR A 63 -11.37 3.50 -1.00
CA TYR A 63 -10.29 4.25 -1.62
C TYR A 63 -9.37 3.33 -2.42
N ALA A 64 -8.93 2.23 -1.81
CA ALA A 64 -8.07 1.26 -2.48
C ALA A 64 -8.76 0.65 -3.72
N LYS A 65 -10.06 0.37 -3.63
CA LYS A 65 -10.82 -0.13 -4.77
C LYS A 65 -10.82 0.86 -5.93
N ARG A 66 -11.07 2.14 -5.65
CA ARG A 66 -11.07 3.17 -6.69
C ARG A 66 -9.72 3.32 -7.37
N LYS A 67 -8.64 3.17 -6.61
CA LYS A 67 -7.28 3.40 -7.11
C LYS A 67 -6.66 2.18 -7.76
N LEU A 68 -6.99 0.99 -7.29
CA LEU A 68 -6.26 -0.24 -7.66
C LEU A 68 -7.11 -1.30 -8.35
N GLU A 69 -8.36 -1.50 -7.92
CA GLU A 69 -9.13 -2.66 -8.40
C GLU A 69 -9.41 -2.60 -9.89
N GLY A 70 -9.05 -3.67 -10.59
CA GLY A 70 -9.19 -3.76 -12.03
C GLY A 70 -8.12 -3.01 -12.81
N ARG A 71 -7.13 -2.46 -12.13
CA ARG A 71 -6.08 -1.67 -12.77
C ARG A 71 -4.74 -2.38 -12.77
N THR A 72 -3.92 -2.04 -13.75
CA THR A 72 -2.54 -2.56 -13.84
C THR A 72 -1.67 -1.86 -12.81
N VAL A 73 -0.89 -2.65 -12.09
CA VAL A 73 0.07 -2.15 -11.11
C VAL A 73 1.44 -2.75 -11.37
N HIS A 74 2.48 -1.99 -11.03
CA HIS A 74 3.87 -2.43 -11.14
C HIS A 74 4.38 -2.69 -9.72
N LEU A 75 4.88 -3.89 -9.48
CA LEU A 75 5.26 -4.35 -8.15
C LEU A 75 6.78 -4.41 -8.02
N PHE A 76 7.27 -3.84 -6.92
CA PHE A 76 8.70 -3.77 -6.62
C PHE A 76 8.94 -4.32 -5.23
N THR A 77 10.01 -5.09 -5.05
CA THR A 77 10.39 -5.59 -3.72
C THR A 77 11.45 -4.68 -3.11
N ASP A 78 11.47 -4.63 -1.77
CA ASP A 78 12.46 -3.82 -1.08
C ASP A 78 13.72 -4.65 -0.81
N PRO A 79 14.92 -4.15 -1.17
CA PRO A 79 16.15 -4.94 -1.04
C PRO A 79 16.46 -5.41 0.38
N GLY A 80 15.97 -4.69 1.39
CA GLY A 80 16.26 -5.02 2.78
C GLY A 80 15.27 -5.98 3.44
N ASP A 81 14.23 -6.40 2.72
CA ASP A 81 13.15 -7.20 3.29
C ASP A 81 12.92 -8.51 2.53
N PRO A 82 12.29 -9.51 3.18
CA PRO A 82 11.88 -10.72 2.48
C PRO A 82 10.88 -10.41 1.37
N ILE A 83 10.87 -11.23 0.33
CA ILE A 83 9.92 -11.09 -0.78
C ILE A 83 8.52 -11.51 -0.33
N TYR A 84 8.42 -12.55 0.50
CA TYR A 84 7.15 -13.05 1.04
C TYR A 84 7.18 -13.02 2.56
N ASP A 85 6.03 -12.74 3.18
CA ASP A 85 5.93 -12.78 4.63
C ASP A 85 5.55 -14.19 5.13
N GLN A 86 5.40 -14.32 6.46
CA GLN A 86 5.07 -15.61 7.07
C GLN A 86 3.67 -16.13 6.71
N TYR A 87 2.82 -15.27 6.13
CA TYR A 87 1.48 -15.63 5.68
C TYR A 87 1.42 -15.85 4.16
N ASP A 88 2.59 -15.96 3.53
CA ASP A 88 2.72 -16.18 2.09
C ASP A 88 2.14 -15.04 1.24
N ARG A 89 2.22 -13.82 1.75
CA ARG A 89 1.85 -12.62 0.99
C ARG A 89 3.10 -12.00 0.40
N LEU A 90 3.00 -11.57 -0.85
CA LEU A 90 4.08 -10.81 -1.50
C LEU A 90 4.17 -9.44 -0.85
N LEU A 91 5.34 -9.07 -0.38
CA LEU A 91 5.58 -7.75 0.19
C LEU A 91 6.08 -6.83 -0.92
N ALA A 92 5.29 -5.83 -1.29
CA ALA A 92 5.63 -5.02 -2.46
C ALA A 92 5.32 -3.54 -2.29
N HIS A 93 6.16 -2.72 -2.93
CA HIS A 93 5.84 -1.34 -3.25
C HIS A 93 5.00 -1.36 -4.52
N VAL A 94 3.97 -0.55 -4.59
CA VAL A 94 2.98 -0.57 -5.67
C VAL A 94 3.02 0.76 -6.42
N VAL A 95 3.42 0.70 -7.68
CA VAL A 95 3.41 1.86 -8.57
C VAL A 95 2.23 1.72 -9.53
N MET A 96 1.36 2.73 -9.54
CA MET A 96 0.18 2.75 -10.38
C MET A 96 0.53 3.14 -11.82
N GLU A 97 -0.42 2.97 -12.73
CA GLU A 97 -0.23 3.29 -14.16
C GLU A 97 0.21 4.73 -14.40
N ASN A 98 -0.23 5.66 -13.55
CA ASN A 98 0.15 7.06 -13.65
C ASN A 98 1.56 7.36 -13.08
N GLY A 99 2.27 6.33 -12.63
CA GLY A 99 3.60 6.49 -12.06
C GLY A 99 3.64 6.81 -10.57
N MET A 100 2.50 7.00 -9.93
CA MET A 100 2.45 7.32 -8.51
C MET A 100 2.55 6.08 -7.65
N ASN A 101 3.20 6.20 -6.50
CA ASN A 101 3.28 5.14 -5.49
C ASN A 101 2.00 5.17 -4.67
N TYR A 102 1.26 4.05 -4.66
CA TYR A 102 -0.02 3.97 -3.97
C TYR A 102 0.12 4.23 -2.45
N ALA A 103 1.14 3.65 -1.81
CA ALA A 103 1.31 3.82 -0.37
C ALA A 103 1.49 5.29 0.00
N VAL A 104 2.30 6.01 -0.76
CA VAL A 104 2.54 7.44 -0.53
C VAL A 104 1.23 8.22 -0.70
N LEU A 105 0.47 7.91 -1.75
CA LEU A 105 -0.80 8.58 -1.99
C LEU A 105 -1.82 8.30 -0.88
N ALA A 106 -1.94 7.03 -0.46
CA ALA A 106 -2.87 6.65 0.59
C ALA A 106 -2.55 7.35 1.93
N VAL A 107 -1.27 7.44 2.28
CA VAL A 107 -0.83 8.14 3.49
C VAL A 107 -1.10 9.64 3.36
N ALA A 108 -0.80 10.23 2.20
CA ALA A 108 -1.03 11.64 1.96
C ALA A 108 -2.51 12.03 2.07
N GLU A 109 -3.41 11.12 1.69
CA GLU A 109 -4.85 11.34 1.75
C GLU A 109 -5.47 10.95 3.11
N GLY A 110 -4.66 10.44 4.03
CA GLY A 110 -5.15 10.05 5.36
C GLY A 110 -5.94 8.75 5.38
N MET A 111 -5.69 7.86 4.41
CA MET A 111 -6.38 6.56 4.32
C MET A 111 -5.55 5.42 4.88
N ALA A 112 -4.32 5.67 5.25
CA ALA A 112 -3.43 4.69 5.85
C ALA A 112 -2.40 5.39 6.72
N GLU A 113 -1.87 4.65 7.70
CA GLU A 113 -0.76 5.11 8.54
C GLU A 113 0.54 4.61 7.96
N CYS A 114 1.60 5.38 8.17
CA CYS A 114 2.95 4.92 7.92
C CYS A 114 3.25 3.77 8.89
N TYR A 115 3.68 2.63 8.36
CA TYR A 115 3.97 1.44 9.16
C TYR A 115 5.32 0.89 8.73
N ILE A 116 6.34 1.28 9.48
CA ILE A 116 7.72 0.85 9.21
C ILE A 116 8.25 0.26 10.50
N LEU A 117 8.60 -1.03 10.47
CA LEU A 117 9.13 -1.71 11.63
C LEU A 117 10.49 -1.12 12.03
N ARG A 118 10.83 -1.23 13.30
CA ARG A 118 12.03 -0.60 13.87
C ARG A 118 13.31 -0.94 13.08
N HIS A 119 13.42 -2.17 12.61
CA HIS A 119 14.60 -2.65 11.91
C HIS A 119 14.57 -2.44 10.40
N GLN A 120 13.46 -1.91 9.87
CA GLN A 120 13.32 -1.71 8.43
C GLN A 120 13.87 -0.36 7.98
N GLU A 121 14.52 -0.37 6.83
CA GLU A 121 14.94 0.83 6.13
C GLU A 121 14.34 0.77 4.72
N LEU A 122 13.05 1.10 4.62
CA LEU A 122 12.35 1.07 3.33
C LEU A 122 12.85 2.18 2.43
N VAL A 123 12.99 1.88 1.14
CA VAL A 123 13.45 2.87 0.15
C VAL A 123 12.56 4.10 0.08
N ILE A 124 11.28 3.97 0.43
CA ILE A 124 10.32 5.09 0.45
C ILE A 124 10.04 5.60 1.87
N GLY A 125 10.82 5.18 2.87
CA GLY A 125 10.54 5.48 4.27
C GLY A 125 10.42 6.96 4.57
N ASP A 126 11.38 7.76 4.14
CA ASP A 126 11.36 9.20 4.41
C ASP A 126 10.18 9.89 3.71
N THR A 127 9.88 9.47 2.50
CA THR A 127 8.74 10.02 1.74
C THR A 127 7.42 9.70 2.45
N LEU A 128 7.26 8.48 2.96
CA LEU A 128 6.07 8.09 3.70
C LEU A 128 5.91 8.87 4.99
N ARG A 129 7.00 9.05 5.75
CA ARG A 129 6.95 9.80 7.01
C ARG A 129 6.58 11.26 6.78
N LYS A 130 7.13 11.86 5.72
CA LYS A 130 6.79 13.23 5.35
C LYS A 130 5.32 13.36 4.95
N ALA A 131 4.83 12.42 4.15
CA ALA A 131 3.43 12.42 3.72
C ALA A 131 2.48 12.30 4.93
N GLU A 132 2.83 11.46 5.90
CA GLU A 132 2.02 11.32 7.11
C GLU A 132 2.00 12.59 7.94
N ARG A 133 3.14 13.24 8.12
CA ARG A 133 3.21 14.52 8.86
C ARG A 133 2.31 15.58 8.22
N LEU A 134 2.33 15.66 6.90
CA LEU A 134 1.50 16.62 6.17
C LEU A 134 0.02 16.28 6.27
N ALA A 135 -0.33 15.00 6.16
CA ALA A 135 -1.72 14.56 6.28
C ALA A 135 -2.29 14.90 7.66
N LYS A 136 -1.51 14.67 8.71
CA LYS A 136 -1.89 15.01 10.08
C LYS A 136 -2.04 16.51 10.27
N ALA A 137 -1.10 17.28 9.76
CA ALA A 137 -1.14 18.75 9.87
C ALA A 137 -2.33 19.35 9.15
N GLU A 138 -2.71 18.76 8.00
CA GLU A 138 -3.85 19.22 7.21
C GLU A 138 -5.17 18.56 7.60
N LYS A 139 -5.14 17.64 8.58
CA LYS A 139 -6.31 16.93 9.09
C LYS A 139 -7.05 16.17 7.98
N ARG A 140 -6.30 15.47 7.15
CA ARG A 140 -6.87 14.70 6.04
C ARG A 140 -7.35 13.33 6.48
N GLY A 141 -8.44 12.85 5.86
CA GLY A 141 -8.97 11.53 6.09
C GLY A 141 -9.20 11.23 7.57
N MET A 142 -8.64 10.12 8.05
CA MET A 142 -8.81 9.70 9.44
C MET A 142 -8.23 10.70 10.47
N TRP A 143 -7.33 11.57 10.05
CA TRP A 143 -6.74 12.56 10.94
C TRP A 143 -7.68 13.73 11.26
N ALA A 144 -8.73 13.90 10.46
CA ALA A 144 -9.76 14.92 10.74
C ALA A 144 -10.54 14.57 12.01
N ALA A 145 -10.87 13.29 12.20
CA ALA A 145 -11.58 12.83 13.39
C ALA A 145 -10.70 12.94 14.65
N ALA A 146 -9.42 12.59 14.54
CA ALA A 146 -8.48 12.64 15.65
C ALA A 146 -8.25 14.06 16.17
N ALA A 147 -8.45 15.07 15.33
CA ALA A 147 -8.24 16.47 15.70
C ALA A 147 -9.32 17.05 16.59
N LEU A 148 -10.43 16.34 16.77
CA LEU A 148 -11.55 16.80 17.60
C LEU A 148 -11.43 16.36 19.06
N ASP A 149 -10.49 15.48 19.37
CA ASP A 149 -10.26 14.95 20.72
C ASP A 149 -9.26 15.76 21.53
#